data_59c383d5e55fee8386d720e89166a29e
#
_entry.id   59c383d5e55fee8386d720e89166a29e
#
_cell.length_a   1.000
_cell.length_b   1.000
_cell.length_c   1.000
_cell.angle_alpha   90.00
_cell.angle_beta   90.00
_cell.angle_gamma   90.00
#
_symmetry.space_group_name_H-M   'P 1'
#
loop_
_entity.id
_entity.type
_entity.pdbx_description
1 polymer ?
#
loop_
_entity_poly.entity_id
_entity_poly.type
_entity_poly.pdbx_seq_one_letter_code
_entity_poly.pdbx_strand_id
1 'polypeptide(L)'
;MNDSNAKTMYETVPAAAELNKVPGFDPLKFLRRTKDTLKLDLPYQKLWFRMAHPNGRMRLTALRITEQMAIFEAKVFLDRSDAEPFSMSTAQQTTQDSRDFVKAAQNEALSQALTDAGFGIQLISAGAQA
;
A
#
# COMPACT_ATOMS: atom_id res chain seq x y z
N MET A 1 -20.67 -17.41 3.30
CA MET A 1 -20.27 -17.42 3.79
C MET A 1 -19.36 -17.00 4.03
N ASN A 2 -19.06 -16.88 3.65
CA ASN A 2 -18.55 -16.23 4.47
C ASN A 2 -17.27 -15.83 4.28
N ASP A 3 -16.88 -14.93 5.00
CA ASP A 3 -15.60 -14.38 4.89
C ASP A 3 -14.56 -15.33 5.35
N SER A 4 -15.00 -16.45 5.79
CA SER A 4 -14.08 -17.43 6.34
C SER A 4 -13.06 -17.93 5.32
N ASN A 5 -13.35 -17.74 4.03
CA ASN A 5 -12.42 -18.20 3.01
C ASN A 5 -11.38 -17.15 2.62
N ALA A 6 -11.54 -15.92 3.09
CA ALA A 6 -10.60 -14.85 2.75
C ALA A 6 -9.72 -14.58 3.95
N LYS A 7 -8.43 -14.78 3.77
CA LYS A 7 -7.43 -14.56 4.83
C LYS A 7 -6.31 -13.71 4.30
N THR A 8 -5.76 -12.88 5.18
CA THR A 8 -4.61 -12.07 4.83
C THR A 8 -3.34 -12.88 5.04
N MET A 9 -2.24 -12.37 4.50
CA MET A 9 -0.95 -12.97 4.77
C MET A 9 -0.64 -12.95 6.27
N TYR A 10 -1.17 -11.96 6.98
CA TYR A 10 -1.03 -11.89 8.42
C TYR A 10 -1.57 -13.12 9.11
N GLU A 11 -2.64 -13.70 8.57
CA GLU A 11 -3.30 -14.83 9.21
C GLU A 11 -2.73 -16.17 8.78
N THR A 12 -2.16 -16.23 7.57
CA THR A 12 -1.71 -17.51 7.02
C THR A 12 -0.21 -17.70 7.06
N VAL A 13 0.55 -16.62 7.18
CA VAL A 13 2.01 -16.68 7.19
C VAL A 13 2.51 -16.01 8.46
N PRO A 14 2.94 -16.77 9.46
CA PRO A 14 3.37 -16.17 10.73
C PRO A 14 4.46 -15.12 10.59
N ALA A 15 5.39 -15.31 9.64
CA ALA A 15 6.43 -14.33 9.43
C ALA A 15 5.87 -12.99 8.97
N ALA A 16 4.78 -13.01 8.23
CA ALA A 16 4.14 -11.77 7.78
C ALA A 16 3.53 -11.00 8.95
N ALA A 17 3.02 -11.72 9.95
CA ALA A 17 2.43 -11.07 11.11
C ALA A 17 3.47 -10.35 11.95
N GLU A 18 4.73 -10.82 11.90
CA GLU A 18 5.79 -10.17 12.66
C GLU A 18 6.44 -9.04 11.86
N LEU A 19 6.23 -9.01 10.57
CA LEU A 19 6.82 -8.00 9.72
C LEU A 19 6.21 -6.63 10.05
N ASN A 20 7.06 -5.66 10.33
CA ASN A 20 6.63 -4.29 10.62
C ASN A 20 5.64 -4.20 11.78
N LYS A 21 5.73 -5.12 12.71
CA LYS A 21 4.85 -5.11 13.86
C LYS A 21 5.05 -3.88 14.72
N VAL A 22 3.95 -3.23 15.09
CA VAL A 22 3.99 -2.03 15.92
C VAL A 22 3.12 -2.27 17.14
N PRO A 23 3.68 -2.18 18.35
CA PRO A 23 2.86 -2.32 19.55
C PRO A 23 1.75 -1.28 19.59
N GLY A 24 0.54 -1.72 19.88
CA GLY A 24 -0.59 -0.80 19.96
C GLY A 24 -1.26 -0.48 18.65
N PHE A 25 -0.75 -1.00 17.55
CA PHE A 25 -1.38 -0.80 16.24
C PHE A 25 -1.65 -2.15 15.60
N ASP A 26 -2.90 -2.41 15.29
CA ASP A 26 -3.29 -3.65 14.62
C ASP A 26 -3.91 -3.29 13.27
N PRO A 27 -3.16 -3.46 12.17
CA PRO A 27 -3.67 -3.08 10.87
C PRO A 27 -4.91 -3.86 10.45
N LEU A 28 -5.10 -5.05 11.00
CA LEU A 28 -6.26 -5.85 10.65
C LEU A 28 -7.57 -5.19 11.07
N LYS A 29 -7.52 -4.31 12.07
CA LYS A 29 -8.71 -3.61 12.54
C LYS A 29 -9.18 -2.54 11.58
N PHE A 30 -8.34 -2.15 10.64
CA PHE A 30 -8.66 -1.06 9.72
C PHE A 30 -8.91 -1.53 8.30
N LEU A 31 -9.03 -2.83 8.10
CA LEU A 31 -9.31 -3.37 6.79
C LEU A 31 -10.69 -2.97 6.33
N ARG A 32 -10.78 -2.57 5.06
CA ARG A 32 -12.03 -2.26 4.43
C ARG A 32 -12.40 -3.41 3.51
N ARG A 33 -13.61 -3.92 3.66
CA ARG A 33 -14.08 -4.99 2.80
C ARG A 33 -14.63 -4.39 1.51
N THR A 34 -14.13 -4.86 0.42
CA THR A 34 -14.73 -4.57 -0.87
C THR A 34 -15.38 -5.87 -1.35
N LYS A 35 -15.90 -5.87 -2.55
CA LYS A 35 -16.70 -6.95 -3.05
C LYS A 35 -16.12 -8.34 -2.75
N ASP A 36 -14.90 -8.59 -3.12
CA ASP A 36 -14.26 -9.88 -2.91
C ASP A 36 -12.92 -9.77 -2.21
N THR A 37 -12.58 -8.60 -1.70
CA THR A 37 -11.26 -8.39 -1.14
C THR A 37 -11.33 -7.63 0.16
N LEU A 38 -10.25 -7.72 0.92
CA LEU A 38 -10.02 -6.90 2.08
C LEU A 38 -8.87 -5.97 1.72
N LYS A 39 -9.02 -4.70 2.03
CA LYS A 39 -8.05 -3.71 1.61
C LYS A 39 -7.72 -2.76 2.75
N LEU A 40 -6.45 -2.44 2.87
CA LEU A 40 -6.00 -1.43 3.82
C LEU A 40 -5.80 -0.13 3.05
N ASP A 41 -6.62 0.87 3.38
CA ASP A 41 -6.60 2.12 2.64
C ASP A 41 -5.34 2.93 2.92
N LEU A 42 -4.98 3.79 1.99
CA LEU A 42 -3.74 4.55 2.04
C LEU A 42 -3.52 5.31 3.34
N PRO A 43 -4.50 6.00 3.92
CA PRO A 43 -4.27 6.70 5.19
C PRO A 43 -3.76 5.78 6.29
N TYR A 44 -4.26 4.55 6.34
CA TYR A 44 -3.82 3.58 7.35
C TYR A 44 -2.47 3.00 7.02
N GLN A 45 -2.16 2.86 5.73
CA GLN A 45 -0.82 2.44 5.32
C GLN A 45 0.21 3.48 5.75
N LYS A 46 -0.11 4.75 5.55
CA LYS A 46 0.79 5.83 5.96
C LYS A 46 0.97 5.87 7.46
N LEU A 47 -0.12 5.70 8.20
CA LEU A 47 -0.05 5.70 9.65
C LEU A 47 0.84 4.56 10.13
N TRP A 48 0.61 3.37 9.62
CA TRP A 48 1.40 2.19 9.97
C TRP A 48 2.87 2.44 9.69
N PHE A 49 3.18 2.95 8.50
CA PHE A 49 4.56 3.23 8.13
C PHE A 49 5.20 4.25 9.08
N ARG A 50 4.47 5.32 9.40
CA ARG A 50 4.99 6.34 10.31
C ARG A 50 5.26 5.80 11.70
N MET A 51 4.42 4.87 12.15
CA MET A 51 4.61 4.28 13.46
C MET A 51 5.77 3.29 13.49
N ALA A 52 5.92 2.52 12.42
CA ALA A 52 7.00 1.53 12.33
C ALA A 52 8.35 2.18 12.07
N HIS A 53 8.37 3.27 11.31
CA HIS A 53 9.60 3.94 10.92
C HIS A 53 9.44 5.45 11.07
N PRO A 54 9.57 5.96 12.31
CA PRO A 54 9.38 7.40 12.55
C PRO A 54 10.34 8.28 11.75
N ASN A 55 11.51 7.77 11.40
CA ASN A 55 12.45 8.52 10.58
C ASN A 55 12.39 8.16 9.11
N GLY A 56 11.37 7.42 8.72
CA GLY A 56 11.19 7.05 7.33
C GLY A 56 10.69 8.22 6.50
N ARG A 57 10.74 8.03 5.20
CA ARG A 57 10.29 9.07 4.31
C ARG A 57 9.65 8.46 3.07
N MET A 58 8.68 9.18 2.52
CA MET A 58 8.01 8.81 1.29
C MET A 58 8.20 9.95 0.31
N ARG A 59 8.53 9.63 -0.93
CA ARG A 59 8.78 10.63 -1.95
C ARG A 59 7.93 10.34 -3.18
N LEU A 60 7.22 11.37 -3.63
CA LEU A 60 6.46 11.29 -4.86
C LEU A 60 7.11 12.18 -5.89
N THR A 61 7.29 11.67 -7.09
CA THR A 61 7.87 12.42 -8.19
C THR A 61 6.95 12.31 -9.40
N ALA A 62 6.59 13.44 -9.98
CA ALA A 62 5.81 13.46 -11.20
C ALA A 62 6.77 13.15 -12.35
N LEU A 63 6.54 12.04 -13.03
CA LEU A 63 7.34 11.69 -14.20
C LEU A 63 6.79 12.34 -15.44
N ARG A 64 5.47 12.48 -15.52
CA ARG A 64 4.81 13.13 -16.63
C ARG A 64 3.41 13.52 -16.24
N ILE A 65 3.01 14.73 -16.56
CA ILE A 65 1.65 15.19 -16.38
C ILE A 65 1.22 15.93 -17.64
N THR A 66 0.11 15.50 -18.23
CA THR A 66 -0.50 16.17 -19.37
C THR A 66 -1.96 16.43 -19.05
N GLU A 67 -2.68 16.97 -20.00
CA GLU A 67 -4.10 17.18 -19.81
C GLU A 67 -4.90 15.89 -19.79
N GLN A 68 -4.31 14.77 -20.24
CA GLN A 68 -5.01 13.52 -20.33
C GLN A 68 -4.45 12.43 -19.44
N MET A 69 -3.24 12.57 -18.92
CA MET A 69 -2.64 11.50 -18.15
C MET A 69 -1.63 12.04 -17.14
N ALA A 70 -1.38 11.21 -16.11
CA ALA A 70 -0.35 11.50 -15.12
C ALA A 70 0.38 10.21 -14.80
N ILE A 71 1.70 10.32 -14.67
CA ILE A 71 2.54 9.21 -14.25
C ILE A 71 3.35 9.68 -13.06
N PHE A 72 3.23 8.97 -11.95
CA PHE A 72 3.97 9.29 -10.72
C PHE A 72 4.81 8.11 -10.29
N GLU A 73 5.91 8.45 -9.65
CA GLU A 73 6.78 7.47 -9.03
C GLU A 73 6.78 7.73 -7.53
N ALA A 74 6.61 6.67 -6.74
CA ALA A 74 6.67 6.76 -5.29
C ALA A 74 7.86 5.95 -4.81
N LYS A 75 8.62 6.50 -3.88
CA LYS A 75 9.74 5.83 -3.24
C LYS A 75 9.53 5.84 -1.74
N VAL A 76 9.81 4.72 -1.09
CA VAL A 76 9.68 4.57 0.35
C VAL A 76 11.06 4.31 0.92
N PHE A 77 11.47 5.13 1.87
CA PHE A 77 12.76 4.99 2.55
C PHE A 77 12.48 4.67 4.02
N LEU A 78 13.06 3.61 4.54
CA LEU A 78 12.83 3.23 5.93
C LEU A 78 13.50 4.22 6.88
N ASP A 79 14.55 4.88 6.43
CA ASP A 79 15.19 5.94 7.19
C ASP A 79 15.53 7.07 6.23
N ARG A 80 15.40 8.31 6.70
CA ARG A 80 15.62 9.48 5.84
C ARG A 80 17.06 9.57 5.33
N SER A 81 17.98 8.92 6.02
CA SER A 81 19.38 8.95 5.62
C SER A 81 19.73 7.90 4.57
N ASP A 82 18.78 7.02 4.24
CA ASP A 82 19.04 6.00 3.24
C ASP A 82 19.19 6.64 1.87
N ALA A 83 20.23 6.23 1.14
CA ALA A 83 20.47 6.74 -0.21
C ALA A 83 19.57 6.03 -1.22
N GLU A 84 19.26 4.77 -0.96
CA GLU A 84 18.45 3.97 -1.86
C GLU A 84 17.08 3.72 -1.25
N PRO A 85 16.02 3.71 -2.06
CA PRO A 85 14.70 3.41 -1.52
C PRO A 85 14.57 1.94 -1.16
N PHE A 86 13.78 1.67 -0.14
CA PHE A 86 13.45 0.30 0.22
C PHE A 86 12.45 -0.30 -0.77
N SER A 87 11.53 0.53 -1.25
CA SER A 87 10.59 0.11 -2.29
C SER A 87 10.29 1.29 -3.21
N MET A 88 9.83 0.98 -4.41
CA MET A 88 9.52 1.97 -5.40
C MET A 88 8.43 1.44 -6.31
N SER A 89 7.54 2.33 -6.73
CA SER A 89 6.45 1.94 -7.63
C SER A 89 6.10 3.13 -8.51
N THR A 90 5.59 2.84 -9.70
CA THR A 90 5.06 3.86 -10.58
C THR A 90 3.60 3.57 -10.87
N ALA A 91 2.82 4.61 -11.12
CA ALA A 91 1.43 4.44 -11.47
C ALA A 91 1.06 5.47 -12.53
N GLN A 92 0.22 5.03 -13.44
CA GLN A 92 -0.28 5.88 -14.51
C GLN A 92 -1.81 5.90 -14.45
N GLN A 93 -2.38 7.09 -14.56
CA GLN A 93 -3.82 7.25 -14.63
C GLN A 93 -4.15 8.21 -15.75
N THR A 94 -5.30 8.00 -16.39
CA THR A 94 -5.76 8.86 -17.45
C THR A 94 -7.11 9.47 -17.11
N THR A 95 -7.56 10.41 -17.93
CA THR A 95 -8.87 10.99 -17.73
C THR A 95 -9.99 9.96 -17.83
N GLN A 96 -9.72 8.82 -18.46
CA GLN A 96 -10.71 7.76 -18.56
C GLN A 96 -10.76 6.91 -17.31
N ASP A 97 -9.65 6.86 -16.56
CA ASP A 97 -9.60 6.10 -15.33
C ASP A 97 -10.24 6.84 -14.17
N SER A 98 -10.05 8.15 -14.12
CA SER A 98 -10.53 8.95 -13.01
C SER A 98 -10.61 10.40 -13.43
N ARG A 99 -11.65 11.08 -12.93
CA ARG A 99 -11.77 12.52 -13.14
C ARG A 99 -10.57 13.23 -12.49
N ASP A 100 -10.15 12.76 -11.35
CA ASP A 100 -9.03 13.33 -10.60
C ASP A 100 -7.80 12.48 -10.82
N PHE A 101 -7.42 12.32 -12.08
CA PHE A 101 -6.39 11.35 -12.45
C PHE A 101 -5.02 11.67 -11.89
N VAL A 102 -4.69 12.94 -11.67
CA VAL A 102 -3.40 13.30 -11.10
C VAL A 102 -3.30 12.75 -9.67
N LYS A 103 -4.32 13.02 -8.86
CA LYS A 103 -4.32 12.54 -7.49
C LYS A 103 -4.44 11.03 -7.43
N ALA A 104 -5.21 10.45 -8.35
CA ALA A 104 -5.34 8.99 -8.41
C ALA A 104 -4.00 8.33 -8.70
N ALA A 105 -3.20 8.92 -9.60
CA ALA A 105 -1.88 8.39 -9.91
C ALA A 105 -0.94 8.50 -8.71
N GLN A 106 -0.98 9.63 -8.00
CA GLN A 106 -0.18 9.81 -6.80
C GLN A 106 -0.53 8.75 -5.75
N ASN A 107 -1.82 8.60 -5.49
CA ASN A 107 -2.27 7.68 -4.44
C ASN A 107 -1.96 6.23 -4.80
N GLU A 108 -2.14 5.87 -6.05
CA GLU A 108 -1.87 4.51 -6.48
C GLU A 108 -0.38 4.18 -6.39
N ALA A 109 0.48 5.09 -6.84
CA ALA A 109 1.92 4.87 -6.76
C ALA A 109 2.36 4.70 -5.31
N LEU A 110 1.88 5.58 -4.43
CA LEU A 110 2.29 5.54 -3.03
C LEU A 110 1.74 4.29 -2.33
N SER A 111 0.49 3.96 -2.58
CA SER A 111 -0.11 2.78 -1.97
C SER A 111 0.62 1.50 -2.38
N GLN A 112 0.99 1.40 -3.66
CA GLN A 112 1.72 0.23 -4.13
C GLN A 112 3.11 0.17 -3.52
N ALA A 113 3.81 1.30 -3.44
CA ALA A 113 5.14 1.31 -2.84
C ALA A 113 5.10 0.92 -1.37
N LEU A 114 4.09 1.39 -0.64
CA LEU A 114 3.91 1.02 0.77
C LEU A 114 3.55 -0.45 0.90
N THR A 115 2.72 -0.97 0.01
CA THR A 115 2.38 -2.39 0.02
C THR A 115 3.64 -3.23 -0.22
N ASP A 116 4.47 -2.82 -1.17
CA ASP A 116 5.71 -3.54 -1.47
C ASP A 116 6.70 -3.46 -0.32
N ALA A 117 6.61 -2.41 0.49
CA ALA A 117 7.47 -2.26 1.66
C ALA A 117 6.95 -3.04 2.88
N GLY A 118 5.80 -3.70 2.74
CA GLY A 118 5.24 -4.51 3.81
C GLY A 118 4.13 -3.83 4.59
N PHE A 119 3.62 -2.70 4.11
CA PHE A 119 2.57 -1.96 4.80
C PHE A 119 1.22 -2.06 4.10
N GLY A 120 1.03 -3.11 3.31
CA GLY A 120 -0.25 -3.45 2.72
C GLY A 120 -0.60 -4.86 3.11
N ILE A 121 -1.88 -5.09 3.35
CA ILE A 121 -2.32 -6.42 3.73
C ILE A 121 -2.51 -7.23 2.47
N GLN A 122 -1.76 -8.31 2.34
CA GLN A 122 -1.91 -9.23 1.24
C GLN A 122 -3.07 -10.15 1.53
N LEU A 123 -3.94 -10.31 0.56
CA LEU A 123 -5.13 -11.13 0.73
C LEU A 123 -4.94 -12.49 0.07
N ILE A 124 -5.24 -13.54 0.81
CA ILE A 124 -5.25 -14.89 0.29
C ILE A 124 -6.64 -15.43 0.47
N SER A 125 -7.31 -15.74 -0.62
CA SER A 125 -8.62 -16.36 -0.59
C SER A 125 -8.43 -17.86 -0.72
N ALA A 126 -9.16 -18.62 0.06
CA ALA A 126 -9.05 -20.08 0.02
C ALA A 126 -9.29 -20.63 -1.39
N GLY A 127 -10.20 -20.02 -2.14
CA GLY A 127 -10.45 -20.46 -3.50
C GLY A 127 -9.45 -19.94 -4.50
N ALA A 128 -8.81 -18.84 -4.19
CA ALA A 128 -7.94 -18.18 -5.15
C ALA A 128 -6.57 -18.77 -5.23
N GLN A 129 -6.12 -19.40 -4.14
CA GLN A 129 -4.82 -19.87 -4.16
C GLN A 129 -4.68 -21.21 -4.71
N ALA A 130 -5.70 -21.76 -5.15
CA ALA A 130 -5.65 -23.06 -5.77
C ALA A 130 -4.81 -23.05 -7.02
#